data_a6c7fcbe18cb8f2cdb26726d00cf27d0
#
_entry.id   a6c7fcbe18cb8f2cdb26726d00cf27d0
#
_cell.length_a   1.000
_cell.length_b   1.000
_cell.length_c   1.000
_cell.angle_alpha   90.00
_cell.angle_beta   90.00
_cell.angle_gamma   90.00
#
_symmetry.space_group_name_H-M   'P 1'
#
loop_
_entity.id
_entity.type
_entity.pdbx_description
1 polymer ?
#
loop_
_entity_poly.entity_id
_entity_poly.type
_entity_poly.pdbx_seq_one_letter_code
_entity_poly.pdbx_strand_id
1 'polypeptide(L)'
;AYALVVMSKREPRKIVAVRKISPLVIGLGDGETYLASDIPALLHRTRDFLIIEDDELVTITEGGAEVETISGEPIDRAAIHIDWDAEQAEKGGFDHFMLKEIHEQPTVIVETLGGRIDEDGSIWLEHTEFDDEFARNLDTVWITACGTAYHAGLVGREIFQRVLRLPTMVEYAHEMRYADPMVKPGDLTIAISQSGETADTLAAARLASERGTRMLALTNVVGSTLSRYADDVLYTRAGPEISVASTKAYLAMLIGEYLLALRLGLARGSIDRQRAGEIARGLAHLPAQVEATLENEEPIVEAARSIVDADDIYFIGRGLDYAVAMEGSLKLKEISYLHSEAMPAGELKHGTLALITEGVPVVVVVTQRATYDTTISAVQEVKARGGMIIAAVVTMEVGRSAPDAFYSRREQRLLLANAWFRCD
;
A
#
# COMPACT_ATOMS: atom_id res chain seq x y z
N ALA A 1 -0.66 -16.64 -17.47
CA ALA A 1 -1.81 -15.86 -17.01
C ALA A 1 -2.56 -15.30 -18.24
N TYR A 2 -3.88 -15.32 -18.18
CA TYR A 2 -4.72 -14.72 -19.23
C TYR A 2 -6.13 -14.45 -18.73
N ALA A 3 -6.79 -13.46 -19.30
CA ALA A 3 -8.22 -13.28 -19.32
C ALA A 3 -8.62 -13.09 -20.79
N LEU A 4 -9.43 -13.98 -21.32
CA LEU A 4 -9.83 -14.00 -22.72
C LEU A 4 -11.32 -13.74 -22.84
N VAL A 5 -11.69 -12.88 -23.76
CA VAL A 5 -13.09 -12.62 -24.16
C VAL A 5 -13.22 -12.89 -25.65
N VAL A 6 -14.12 -13.76 -26.02
CA VAL A 6 -14.29 -14.25 -27.38
C VAL A 6 -15.70 -14.01 -27.90
N MET A 7 -15.82 -13.44 -29.09
CA MET A 7 -17.05 -13.34 -29.86
C MET A 7 -16.89 -14.08 -31.19
N SER A 8 -17.94 -14.74 -31.67
CA SER A 8 -17.93 -15.46 -32.92
C SER A 8 -19.01 -14.93 -33.89
N LYS A 9 -18.65 -14.74 -35.16
CA LYS A 9 -19.63 -14.43 -36.21
C LYS A 9 -20.68 -15.52 -36.41
N ARG A 10 -20.40 -16.75 -35.96
CA ARG A 10 -21.35 -17.88 -36.06
C ARG A 10 -22.41 -17.83 -34.95
N GLU A 11 -22.09 -17.21 -33.82
CA GLU A 11 -22.98 -17.02 -32.67
C GLU A 11 -22.88 -15.55 -32.18
N PRO A 12 -23.42 -14.58 -32.96
CA PRO A 12 -23.18 -13.16 -32.71
C PRO A 12 -23.86 -12.61 -31.44
N ARG A 13 -24.74 -13.41 -30.81
CA ARG A 13 -25.44 -13.05 -29.56
C ARG A 13 -24.82 -13.71 -28.33
N LYS A 14 -23.61 -14.26 -28.46
CA LYS A 14 -22.90 -14.94 -27.39
C LYS A 14 -21.50 -14.37 -27.22
N ILE A 15 -21.15 -14.06 -26.00
CA ILE A 15 -19.78 -13.74 -25.58
C ILE A 15 -19.34 -14.85 -24.64
N VAL A 16 -18.14 -15.38 -24.82
CA VAL A 16 -17.54 -16.34 -23.93
C VAL A 16 -16.29 -15.75 -23.32
N ALA A 17 -16.16 -15.84 -22.01
CA ALA A 17 -15.00 -15.35 -21.30
C ALA A 17 -14.41 -16.44 -20.39
N VAL A 18 -13.09 -16.45 -20.24
CA VAL A 18 -12.36 -17.40 -19.42
C VAL A 18 -11.12 -16.73 -18.83
N ARG A 19 -10.76 -17.08 -17.61
CA ARG A 19 -9.54 -16.57 -16.98
C ARG A 19 -8.63 -17.67 -16.46
N LYS A 20 -7.36 -17.32 -16.36
CA LYS A 20 -6.37 -18.05 -15.54
C LYS A 20 -5.36 -17.07 -14.98
N ILE A 21 -5.33 -16.91 -13.66
CA ILE A 21 -4.49 -16.00 -12.90
C ILE A 21 -4.86 -14.52 -13.12
N SER A 22 -5.00 -14.06 -14.39
CA SER A 22 -5.41 -12.68 -14.69
C SER A 22 -6.85 -12.42 -14.24
N PRO A 23 -7.16 -11.27 -13.60
CA PRO A 23 -8.49 -11.00 -13.07
C PRO A 23 -9.54 -10.84 -14.18
N LEU A 24 -10.78 -11.24 -13.86
CA LEU A 24 -11.96 -11.04 -14.69
C LEU A 24 -13.20 -10.96 -13.78
N VAL A 25 -13.96 -9.90 -13.94
CA VAL A 25 -15.21 -9.67 -13.22
C VAL A 25 -16.34 -9.48 -14.20
N ILE A 26 -17.53 -9.93 -13.83
CA ILE A 26 -18.77 -9.79 -14.60
C ILE A 26 -19.68 -8.86 -13.82
N GLY A 27 -19.99 -7.69 -14.37
CA GLY A 27 -20.96 -6.77 -13.81
C GLY A 27 -22.38 -7.09 -14.31
N LEU A 28 -23.33 -7.22 -13.38
CA LEU A 28 -24.73 -7.50 -13.66
C LEU A 28 -25.51 -6.20 -13.65
N GLY A 29 -25.94 -5.70 -14.82
CA GLY A 29 -26.79 -4.53 -14.97
C GLY A 29 -28.24 -4.88 -15.28
N ASP A 30 -29.10 -3.84 -15.40
CA ASP A 30 -30.50 -4.01 -15.78
C ASP A 30 -30.60 -4.24 -17.29
N GLY A 31 -30.76 -5.51 -17.67
CA GLY A 31 -30.80 -5.93 -19.08
C GLY A 31 -29.46 -5.89 -19.81
N GLU A 32 -28.39 -5.63 -19.12
CA GLU A 32 -27.04 -5.56 -19.67
C GLU A 32 -26.05 -6.32 -18.78
N THR A 33 -25.02 -6.92 -19.38
CA THR A 33 -23.93 -7.62 -18.69
C THR A 33 -22.60 -7.06 -19.16
N TYR A 34 -21.73 -6.75 -18.21
CA TYR A 34 -20.45 -6.10 -18.45
C TYR A 34 -19.29 -7.01 -18.08
N LEU A 35 -18.13 -6.80 -18.72
CA LEU A 35 -16.89 -7.49 -18.38
C LEU A 35 -15.78 -6.47 -18.19
N ALA A 36 -14.98 -6.69 -17.16
CA ALA A 36 -13.76 -5.93 -16.92
C ALA A 36 -12.71 -6.76 -16.19
N SER A 37 -11.49 -6.23 -16.11
CA SER A 37 -10.44 -6.79 -15.26
C SER A 37 -10.61 -6.44 -13.79
N ASP A 38 -11.33 -5.35 -13.48
CA ASP A 38 -11.55 -4.90 -12.11
C ASP A 38 -12.94 -4.28 -11.90
N ILE A 39 -13.34 -4.19 -10.64
CA ILE A 39 -14.64 -3.64 -10.23
C ILE A 39 -14.74 -2.13 -10.48
N PRO A 40 -13.73 -1.29 -10.15
CA PRO A 40 -13.81 0.15 -10.35
C PRO A 40 -14.19 0.57 -11.77
N ALA A 41 -13.75 -0.17 -12.78
CA ALA A 41 -14.06 0.12 -14.18
C ALA A 41 -15.57 0.08 -14.51
N LEU A 42 -16.36 -0.64 -13.72
CA LEU A 42 -17.79 -0.89 -13.96
C LEU A 42 -18.72 -0.25 -12.93
N LEU A 43 -18.22 0.41 -11.89
CA LEU A 43 -19.03 0.97 -10.79
C LEU A 43 -20.06 2.01 -11.28
N HIS A 44 -19.78 2.70 -12.39
CA HIS A 44 -20.72 3.64 -13.01
C HIS A 44 -21.87 2.95 -13.75
N ARG A 45 -21.86 1.61 -13.89
CA ARG A 45 -22.87 0.79 -14.57
C ARG A 45 -23.62 -0.12 -13.63
N THR A 46 -22.94 -0.74 -12.67
CA THR A 46 -23.55 -1.69 -11.72
C THR A 46 -22.73 -1.78 -10.45
N ARG A 47 -23.38 -2.26 -9.38
CA ARG A 47 -22.75 -2.60 -8.10
C ARG A 47 -22.77 -4.10 -7.81
N ASP A 48 -23.41 -4.90 -8.67
CA ASP A 48 -23.55 -6.34 -8.51
C ASP A 48 -22.60 -7.07 -9.45
N PHE A 49 -21.74 -7.92 -8.88
CA PHE A 49 -20.67 -8.56 -9.63
C PHE A 49 -20.61 -10.06 -9.39
N LEU A 50 -20.28 -10.81 -10.44
CA LEU A 50 -19.80 -12.18 -10.33
C LEU A 50 -18.26 -12.16 -10.43
N ILE A 51 -17.60 -12.71 -9.43
CA ILE A 51 -16.16 -12.90 -9.45
C ILE A 51 -15.84 -14.26 -10.05
N ILE A 52 -15.10 -14.28 -11.14
CA ILE A 52 -14.76 -15.49 -11.85
C ILE A 52 -13.45 -16.05 -11.34
N GLU A 53 -13.39 -17.36 -11.11
CA GLU A 53 -12.20 -18.05 -10.65
C GLU A 53 -11.39 -18.65 -11.81
N ASP A 54 -10.22 -19.18 -11.48
CA ASP A 54 -9.38 -19.82 -12.47
C ASP A 54 -10.07 -21.09 -13.03
N ASP A 55 -9.92 -21.31 -14.33
CA ASP A 55 -10.50 -22.45 -15.05
C ASP A 55 -12.06 -22.47 -15.02
N GLU A 56 -12.68 -21.29 -14.80
CA GLU A 56 -14.11 -21.07 -15.02
C GLU A 56 -14.35 -20.37 -16.35
N LEU A 57 -15.43 -20.76 -17.01
CA LEU A 57 -15.88 -20.21 -18.27
C LEU A 57 -17.21 -19.50 -18.05
N VAL A 58 -17.34 -18.30 -18.58
CA VAL A 58 -18.59 -17.51 -18.52
C VAL A 58 -19.17 -17.41 -19.91
N THR A 59 -20.42 -17.79 -20.06
CA THR A 59 -21.21 -17.57 -21.28
C THR A 59 -22.20 -16.45 -21.01
N ILE A 60 -22.07 -15.34 -21.75
CA ILE A 60 -22.98 -14.20 -21.69
C ILE A 60 -23.86 -14.20 -22.93
N THR A 61 -25.17 -14.10 -22.71
CA THR A 61 -26.22 -14.01 -23.72
C THR A 61 -27.20 -12.89 -23.36
N GLU A 62 -28.23 -12.68 -24.17
CA GLU A 62 -29.35 -11.80 -23.83
C GLU A 62 -30.11 -12.24 -22.56
N GLY A 63 -29.94 -13.50 -22.13
CA GLY A 63 -30.54 -14.05 -20.91
C GLY A 63 -29.71 -13.82 -19.64
N GLY A 64 -28.52 -13.24 -19.76
CA GLY A 64 -27.61 -13.01 -18.64
C GLY A 64 -26.29 -13.76 -18.78
N ALA A 65 -25.61 -13.95 -17.65
CA ALA A 65 -24.33 -14.64 -17.54
C ALA A 65 -24.50 -16.00 -16.85
N GLU A 66 -23.96 -17.03 -17.45
CA GLU A 66 -23.89 -18.39 -16.91
C GLU A 66 -22.43 -18.77 -16.69
N VAL A 67 -22.12 -19.34 -15.53
CA VAL A 67 -20.76 -19.78 -15.16
C VAL A 67 -20.70 -21.29 -15.16
N GLU A 68 -19.65 -21.83 -15.76
CA GLU A 68 -19.38 -23.25 -15.79
C GLU A 68 -17.88 -23.54 -15.64
N THR A 69 -17.52 -24.74 -15.24
CA THR A 69 -16.12 -25.19 -15.31
C THR A 69 -15.68 -25.36 -16.77
N ILE A 70 -14.37 -25.40 -17.03
CA ILE A 70 -13.85 -25.75 -18.38
C ILE A 70 -14.36 -27.12 -18.85
N SER A 71 -14.72 -28.05 -17.94
CA SER A 71 -15.32 -29.33 -18.26
C SER A 71 -16.82 -29.26 -18.57
N GLY A 72 -17.46 -28.09 -18.44
CA GLY A 72 -18.87 -27.85 -18.76
C GLY A 72 -19.83 -28.16 -17.59
N GLU A 73 -19.36 -28.21 -16.36
CA GLU A 73 -20.20 -28.35 -15.17
C GLU A 73 -20.71 -27.00 -14.73
N PRO A 74 -22.03 -26.76 -14.62
CA PRO A 74 -22.58 -25.49 -14.19
C PRO A 74 -22.15 -25.10 -12.77
N ILE A 75 -21.87 -23.83 -12.56
CA ILE A 75 -21.51 -23.26 -11.26
C ILE A 75 -22.59 -22.23 -10.88
N ASP A 76 -23.22 -22.45 -9.73
CA ASP A 76 -24.11 -21.45 -9.15
C ASP A 76 -23.27 -20.41 -8.40
N ARG A 77 -23.00 -19.27 -9.06
CA ARG A 77 -22.18 -18.20 -8.54
C ARG A 77 -23.05 -17.07 -7.97
N ALA A 78 -22.99 -16.86 -6.66
CA ALA A 78 -23.66 -15.74 -6.02
C ALA A 78 -23.01 -14.42 -6.43
N ALA A 79 -23.86 -13.44 -6.76
CA ALA A 79 -23.39 -12.07 -6.98
C ALA A 79 -22.95 -11.45 -5.65
N ILE A 80 -21.88 -10.67 -5.69
CA ILE A 80 -21.46 -9.80 -4.59
C ILE A 80 -21.93 -8.38 -4.87
N HIS A 81 -22.41 -7.69 -3.84
CA HIS A 81 -22.75 -6.28 -3.91
C HIS A 81 -21.60 -5.43 -3.40
N ILE A 82 -21.25 -4.37 -4.13
CA ILE A 82 -20.18 -3.43 -3.77
C ILE A 82 -20.81 -2.10 -3.39
N ASP A 83 -20.67 -1.73 -2.13
CA ASP A 83 -21.27 -0.52 -1.54
C ASP A 83 -20.51 0.79 -1.86
N TRP A 84 -19.49 0.76 -2.70
CA TRP A 84 -18.76 1.96 -3.06
C TRP A 84 -19.65 2.96 -3.76
N ASP A 85 -19.55 4.23 -3.36
CA ASP A 85 -20.31 5.30 -3.99
C ASP A 85 -19.78 5.56 -5.40
N ALA A 86 -20.68 5.66 -6.39
CA ALA A 86 -20.31 5.98 -7.75
C ALA A 86 -19.66 7.38 -7.87
N GLU A 87 -20.04 8.33 -6.99
CA GLU A 87 -19.42 9.67 -6.94
C GLU A 87 -17.96 9.59 -6.51
N GLN A 88 -17.58 8.60 -5.71
CA GLN A 88 -16.18 8.36 -5.34
C GLN A 88 -15.33 7.92 -6.53
N ALA A 89 -15.94 7.33 -7.56
CA ALA A 89 -15.28 6.95 -8.80
C ALA A 89 -15.17 8.09 -9.83
N GLU A 90 -15.66 9.30 -9.50
CA GLU A 90 -15.56 10.50 -10.34
C GLU A 90 -14.40 11.39 -9.87
N LYS A 91 -13.92 12.29 -10.74
CA LYS A 91 -12.80 13.20 -10.42
C LYS A 91 -13.14 14.28 -9.39
N GLY A 92 -14.41 14.54 -9.08
CA GLY A 92 -14.85 15.48 -8.05
C GLY A 92 -14.29 16.91 -8.20
N GLY A 93 -14.05 17.36 -9.44
CA GLY A 93 -13.51 18.69 -9.74
C GLY A 93 -11.97 18.76 -9.82
N PHE A 94 -11.26 17.68 -9.56
CA PHE A 94 -9.81 17.60 -9.74
C PHE A 94 -9.44 17.30 -11.22
N ASP A 95 -8.30 17.81 -11.67
CA ASP A 95 -7.82 17.55 -13.03
C ASP A 95 -7.45 16.08 -13.24
N HIS A 96 -6.93 15.41 -12.19
CA HIS A 96 -6.45 14.03 -12.21
C HIS A 96 -6.99 13.21 -11.04
N PHE A 97 -7.27 11.94 -11.28
CA PHE A 97 -7.67 10.99 -10.21
C PHE A 97 -6.63 10.91 -9.09
N MET A 98 -5.35 10.83 -9.43
CA MET A 98 -4.29 10.77 -8.43
C MET A 98 -4.31 11.99 -7.50
N LEU A 99 -4.53 13.20 -8.02
CA LEU A 99 -4.60 14.40 -7.20
C LEU A 99 -5.81 14.34 -6.25
N LYS A 100 -6.97 13.92 -6.74
CA LYS A 100 -8.15 13.67 -5.90
C LYS A 100 -7.83 12.67 -4.79
N GLU A 101 -7.26 11.52 -5.15
CA GLU A 101 -6.94 10.43 -4.22
C GLU A 101 -5.89 10.85 -3.16
N ILE A 102 -4.97 11.75 -3.50
CA ILE A 102 -4.07 12.40 -2.53
C ILE A 102 -4.88 13.22 -1.53
N HIS A 103 -5.86 14.01 -1.98
CA HIS A 103 -6.70 14.82 -1.10
C HIS A 103 -7.75 14.00 -0.31
N GLU A 104 -8.05 12.78 -0.72
CA GLU A 104 -8.90 11.85 0.03
C GLU A 104 -8.19 11.18 1.23
N GLN A 105 -6.87 11.28 1.35
CA GLN A 105 -6.10 10.60 2.41
C GLN A 105 -6.61 10.89 3.82
N PRO A 106 -6.97 12.13 4.23
CA PRO A 106 -7.53 12.38 5.57
C PRO A 106 -8.79 11.56 5.84
N THR A 107 -9.70 11.51 4.87
CA THR A 107 -10.94 10.71 4.96
C THR A 107 -10.63 9.21 5.02
N VAL A 108 -9.73 8.73 4.19
CA VAL A 108 -9.31 7.32 4.17
C VAL A 108 -8.71 6.87 5.51
N ILE A 109 -7.95 7.73 6.18
CA ILE A 109 -7.45 7.43 7.53
C ILE A 109 -8.62 7.21 8.50
N VAL A 110 -9.61 8.11 8.49
CA VAL A 110 -10.79 8.02 9.35
C VAL A 110 -11.56 6.73 9.08
N GLU A 111 -11.80 6.39 7.82
CA GLU A 111 -12.52 5.18 7.39
C GLU A 111 -11.75 3.90 7.77
N THR A 112 -10.44 3.91 7.58
CA THR A 112 -9.59 2.75 7.94
C THR A 112 -9.55 2.53 9.45
N LEU A 113 -9.53 3.60 10.26
CA LEU A 113 -9.57 3.52 11.72
C LEU A 113 -10.97 3.23 12.25
N GLY A 114 -12.02 3.59 11.50
CA GLY A 114 -13.40 3.67 11.96
C GLY A 114 -13.90 2.41 12.68
N GLY A 115 -14.25 2.56 13.97
CA GLY A 115 -14.79 1.50 14.81
C GLY A 115 -13.82 0.39 15.23
N ARG A 116 -12.50 0.57 14.97
CA ARG A 116 -11.47 -0.45 15.27
C ARG A 116 -10.68 -0.17 16.54
N ILE A 117 -10.81 1.02 17.08
CA ILE A 117 -10.16 1.44 18.33
C ILE A 117 -11.24 1.86 19.30
N ASP A 118 -11.37 1.15 20.40
CA ASP A 118 -12.30 1.47 21.48
C ASP A 118 -11.76 2.58 22.40
N GLU A 119 -12.65 3.20 23.20
CA GLU A 119 -12.28 4.27 24.13
C GLU A 119 -11.24 3.81 25.18
N ASP A 120 -11.23 2.52 25.53
CA ASP A 120 -10.26 1.93 26.48
C ASP A 120 -8.93 1.55 25.81
N GLY A 121 -8.77 1.81 24.50
CA GLY A 121 -7.58 1.48 23.71
C GLY A 121 -7.52 0.02 23.25
N SER A 122 -8.61 -0.73 23.39
CA SER A 122 -8.73 -2.07 22.82
C SER A 122 -8.85 -1.98 21.31
N ILE A 123 -8.24 -2.94 20.60
CA ILE A 123 -8.29 -3.02 19.14
C ILE A 123 -9.18 -4.19 18.73
N TRP A 124 -10.20 -3.87 17.97
CA TRP A 124 -11.09 -4.86 17.36
C TRP A 124 -10.89 -4.86 15.83
N LEU A 125 -10.72 -6.06 15.27
CA LEU A 125 -10.56 -6.22 13.83
C LEU A 125 -11.63 -7.20 13.34
N GLU A 126 -12.53 -6.70 12.52
CA GLU A 126 -13.54 -7.51 11.85
C GLU A 126 -12.85 -8.50 10.89
N HIS A 127 -13.49 -9.63 10.66
CA HIS A 127 -12.99 -10.70 9.76
C HIS A 127 -11.62 -11.27 10.14
N THR A 128 -11.25 -11.18 11.42
CA THR A 128 -10.07 -11.87 11.97
C THR A 128 -10.51 -12.88 13.01
N GLU A 129 -10.08 -14.13 12.84
CA GLU A 129 -10.45 -15.25 13.71
C GLU A 129 -9.30 -15.73 14.61
N PHE A 130 -8.12 -15.08 14.53
CA PHE A 130 -7.03 -15.43 15.42
C PHE A 130 -7.32 -14.97 16.86
N ASP A 131 -7.09 -15.87 17.80
CA ASP A 131 -7.26 -15.60 19.22
C ASP A 131 -5.96 -15.11 19.90
N ASP A 132 -6.06 -14.80 21.19
CA ASP A 132 -4.92 -14.36 21.98
C ASP A 132 -3.89 -15.48 22.19
N GLU A 133 -4.28 -16.75 22.10
CA GLU A 133 -3.37 -17.90 22.21
C GLU A 133 -2.47 -17.96 20.97
N PHE A 134 -3.03 -17.83 19.77
CA PHE A 134 -2.27 -17.72 18.54
C PHE A 134 -1.28 -16.55 18.61
N ALA A 135 -1.76 -15.36 19.00
CA ALA A 135 -0.90 -14.17 19.10
C ALA A 135 0.26 -14.35 20.10
N ARG A 136 0.03 -15.02 21.24
CA ARG A 136 1.10 -15.32 22.22
C ARG A 136 2.14 -16.30 21.70
N ASN A 137 1.71 -17.28 20.91
CA ASN A 137 2.56 -18.35 20.38
C ASN A 137 3.15 -18.05 19.00
N LEU A 138 2.85 -16.88 18.42
CA LEU A 138 3.38 -16.47 17.13
C LEU A 138 4.90 -16.40 17.12
N ASP A 139 5.53 -17.09 16.17
CA ASP A 139 6.99 -17.21 16.04
C ASP A 139 7.57 -16.08 15.16
N THR A 140 7.07 -15.97 13.94
CA THR A 140 7.59 -15.04 12.92
C THR A 140 6.42 -14.41 12.14
N VAL A 141 6.59 -13.16 11.77
CA VAL A 141 5.70 -12.49 10.80
C VAL A 141 6.39 -12.46 9.44
N TRP A 142 5.71 -12.95 8.42
CA TRP A 142 6.11 -12.84 7.02
C TRP A 142 5.18 -11.86 6.32
N ILE A 143 5.73 -10.95 5.55
CA ILE A 143 4.96 -10.01 4.73
C ILE A 143 5.35 -10.24 3.27
N THR A 144 4.37 -10.40 2.41
CA THR A 144 4.60 -10.61 0.97
C THR A 144 3.71 -9.69 0.13
N ALA A 145 4.31 -9.02 -0.84
CA ALA A 145 3.62 -8.03 -1.66
C ALA A 145 4.43 -7.65 -2.90
N CYS A 146 3.87 -6.79 -3.75
CA CYS A 146 4.51 -6.19 -4.92
C CYS A 146 4.38 -4.66 -4.89
N GLY A 147 5.36 -3.94 -5.46
CA GLY A 147 5.31 -2.50 -5.70
C GLY A 147 5.05 -1.69 -4.41
N THR A 148 4.09 -0.77 -4.46
CA THR A 148 3.66 0.07 -3.33
C THR A 148 3.32 -0.74 -2.08
N ALA A 149 2.62 -1.86 -2.24
CA ALA A 149 2.27 -2.75 -1.13
C ALA A 149 3.51 -3.40 -0.49
N TYR A 150 4.56 -3.70 -1.26
CA TYR A 150 5.84 -4.16 -0.72
C TYR A 150 6.52 -3.05 0.11
N HIS A 151 6.47 -1.80 -0.34
CA HIS A 151 7.01 -0.68 0.42
C HIS A 151 6.21 -0.43 1.72
N ALA A 152 4.89 -0.64 1.70
CA ALA A 152 4.09 -0.67 2.93
C ALA A 152 4.60 -1.78 3.86
N GLY A 153 4.79 -3.00 3.37
CA GLY A 153 5.34 -4.11 4.16
C GLY A 153 6.71 -3.82 4.77
N LEU A 154 7.58 -3.03 4.11
CA LEU A 154 8.85 -2.59 4.69
C LEU A 154 8.65 -1.68 5.91
N VAL A 155 7.64 -0.80 5.87
CA VAL A 155 7.23 0.00 7.03
C VAL A 155 6.63 -0.93 8.09
N GLY A 156 5.75 -1.85 7.69
CA GLY A 156 5.16 -2.89 8.56
C GLY A 156 6.21 -3.69 9.31
N ARG A 157 7.30 -4.08 8.66
CA ARG A 157 8.42 -4.76 9.33
C ARG A 157 8.93 -3.99 10.55
N GLU A 158 9.18 -2.70 10.38
CA GLU A 158 9.65 -1.85 11.47
C GLU A 158 8.60 -1.74 12.59
N ILE A 159 7.32 -1.64 12.22
CA ILE A 159 6.19 -1.59 13.17
C ILE A 159 6.12 -2.90 13.97
N PHE A 160 6.05 -4.04 13.29
CA PHE A 160 5.90 -5.35 13.93
C PHE A 160 7.11 -5.67 14.81
N GLN A 161 8.33 -5.42 14.36
CA GLN A 161 9.53 -5.64 15.15
C GLN A 161 9.53 -4.78 16.42
N ARG A 162 9.10 -3.53 16.35
CA ARG A 162 9.05 -2.63 17.52
C ARG A 162 7.92 -2.99 18.48
N VAL A 163 6.75 -3.31 17.96
CA VAL A 163 5.55 -3.58 18.75
C VAL A 163 5.49 -5.02 19.25
N LEU A 164 5.75 -6.00 18.39
CA LEU A 164 5.65 -7.42 18.75
C LEU A 164 6.94 -8.01 19.29
N ARG A 165 8.10 -7.39 19.02
CA ARG A 165 9.42 -7.93 19.34
C ARG A 165 9.68 -9.31 18.73
N LEU A 166 9.17 -9.49 17.50
CA LEU A 166 9.29 -10.71 16.71
C LEU A 166 10.14 -10.50 15.46
N PRO A 167 10.83 -11.54 14.97
CA PRO A 167 11.37 -11.54 13.62
C PRO A 167 10.25 -11.22 12.61
N THR A 168 10.49 -10.26 11.73
CA THR A 168 9.56 -9.91 10.65
C THR A 168 10.33 -9.86 9.35
N MET A 169 9.94 -10.71 8.41
CA MET A 169 10.54 -10.85 7.09
C MET A 169 9.61 -10.19 6.06
N VAL A 170 10.18 -9.52 5.08
CA VAL A 170 9.42 -8.91 3.97
C VAL A 170 10.03 -9.36 2.68
N GLU A 171 9.24 -9.99 1.84
CA GLU A 171 9.68 -10.56 0.58
C GLU A 171 8.83 -10.05 -0.58
N TYR A 172 9.46 -9.76 -1.70
CA TYR A 172 8.73 -9.58 -2.94
C TYR A 172 7.95 -10.85 -3.27
N ALA A 173 6.67 -10.72 -3.55
CA ALA A 173 5.82 -11.88 -3.80
C ALA A 173 6.29 -12.73 -4.99
N HIS A 174 6.77 -12.08 -6.05
CA HIS A 174 7.33 -12.77 -7.22
C HIS A 174 8.65 -13.50 -6.92
N GLU A 175 9.43 -13.06 -5.93
CA GLU A 175 10.65 -13.75 -5.48
C GLU A 175 10.33 -14.85 -4.47
N MET A 176 9.45 -14.57 -3.49
CA MET A 176 9.05 -15.53 -2.44
C MET A 176 8.60 -16.88 -3.02
N ARG A 177 7.86 -16.86 -4.13
CA ARG A 177 7.36 -18.09 -4.77
C ARG A 177 8.45 -19.00 -5.33
N TYR A 178 9.68 -18.51 -5.52
CA TYR A 178 10.81 -19.27 -6.06
C TYR A 178 11.96 -19.45 -5.05
N ALA A 179 11.97 -18.67 -3.98
CA ALA A 179 13.08 -18.62 -3.02
C ALA A 179 13.06 -19.74 -1.96
N ASP A 180 12.08 -20.66 -2.01
CA ASP A 180 11.88 -21.71 -0.99
C ASP A 180 11.85 -21.13 0.45
N PRO A 181 10.91 -20.22 0.79
CA PRO A 181 10.89 -19.50 2.04
C PRO A 181 10.72 -20.43 3.23
N MET A 182 11.36 -20.11 4.36
CA MET A 182 11.31 -20.91 5.58
C MET A 182 10.04 -20.69 6.42
N VAL A 183 8.92 -20.40 5.76
CA VAL A 183 7.62 -20.28 6.41
C VAL A 183 7.14 -21.62 6.95
N LYS A 184 6.52 -21.63 8.12
CA LYS A 184 6.13 -22.84 8.84
C LYS A 184 4.85 -22.66 9.68
N PRO A 185 4.23 -23.73 10.16
CA PRO A 185 3.19 -23.64 11.16
C PRO A 185 3.66 -22.85 12.40
N GLY A 186 2.80 -21.97 12.92
CA GLY A 186 3.14 -21.02 14.00
C GLY A 186 3.58 -19.64 13.51
N ASP A 187 3.85 -19.47 12.22
CA ASP A 187 4.09 -18.17 11.61
C ASP A 187 2.77 -17.52 11.14
N LEU A 188 2.77 -16.20 11.03
CA LEU A 188 1.74 -15.42 10.36
C LEU A 188 2.30 -14.90 9.03
N THR A 189 1.64 -15.19 7.93
CA THR A 189 1.96 -14.58 6.64
C THR A 189 0.90 -13.53 6.29
N ILE A 190 1.32 -12.29 6.12
CA ILE A 190 0.49 -11.16 5.71
C ILE A 190 0.72 -10.93 4.22
N ALA A 191 -0.29 -11.17 3.42
CA ALA A 191 -0.28 -10.84 2.00
C ALA A 191 -0.96 -9.49 1.79
N ILE A 192 -0.22 -8.51 1.25
CA ILE A 192 -0.72 -7.15 1.04
C ILE A 192 -0.98 -6.92 -0.45
N SER A 193 -2.22 -6.57 -0.79
CA SER A 193 -2.60 -6.21 -2.15
C SER A 193 -3.83 -5.31 -2.14
N GLN A 194 -3.74 -4.12 -2.73
CA GLN A 194 -4.88 -3.19 -2.81
C GLN A 194 -6.09 -3.86 -3.49
N SER A 195 -5.90 -4.46 -4.65
CA SER A 195 -6.96 -5.14 -5.40
C SER A 195 -7.31 -6.53 -4.88
N GLY A 196 -6.36 -7.18 -4.18
CA GLY A 196 -6.46 -8.61 -3.82
C GLY A 196 -6.42 -9.56 -5.01
N GLU A 197 -6.00 -9.08 -6.20
CA GLU A 197 -5.94 -9.82 -7.46
C GLU A 197 -4.53 -9.91 -8.05
N THR A 198 -3.52 -9.39 -7.36
CA THR A 198 -2.12 -9.41 -7.83
C THR A 198 -1.63 -10.85 -7.92
N ALA A 199 -1.34 -11.31 -9.15
CA ALA A 199 -1.05 -12.72 -9.45
C ALA A 199 0.11 -13.30 -8.62
N ASP A 200 1.20 -12.55 -8.48
CA ASP A 200 2.36 -13.01 -7.70
C ASP A 200 2.07 -13.04 -6.21
N THR A 201 1.31 -12.07 -5.69
CA THR A 201 0.89 -12.04 -4.29
C THR A 201 -0.01 -13.23 -3.97
N LEU A 202 -0.96 -13.57 -4.86
CA LEU A 202 -1.79 -14.77 -4.73
C LEU A 202 -0.97 -16.05 -4.75
N ALA A 203 0.03 -16.14 -5.63
CA ALA A 203 0.89 -17.32 -5.72
C ALA A 203 1.76 -17.49 -4.46
N ALA A 204 2.32 -16.41 -3.93
CA ALA A 204 3.08 -16.42 -2.68
C ALA A 204 2.20 -16.78 -1.47
N ALA A 205 0.98 -16.24 -1.41
CA ALA A 205 0.00 -16.57 -0.37
C ALA A 205 -0.35 -18.06 -0.39
N ARG A 206 -0.63 -18.64 -1.57
CA ARG A 206 -0.89 -20.08 -1.71
C ARG A 206 0.28 -20.92 -1.23
N LEU A 207 1.51 -20.59 -1.64
CA LEU A 207 2.71 -21.29 -1.19
C LEU A 207 2.87 -21.25 0.33
N ALA A 208 2.64 -20.10 0.96
CA ALA A 208 2.74 -19.95 2.40
C ALA A 208 1.67 -20.79 3.13
N SER A 209 0.43 -20.75 2.66
CA SER A 209 -0.67 -21.57 3.20
C SER A 209 -0.42 -23.06 3.05
N GLU A 210 0.09 -23.55 1.90
CA GLU A 210 0.47 -24.95 1.69
C GLU A 210 1.55 -25.43 2.67
N ARG A 211 2.36 -24.50 3.20
CA ARG A 211 3.35 -24.77 4.24
C ARG A 211 2.80 -24.66 5.66
N GLY A 212 1.53 -24.34 5.81
CA GLY A 212 0.81 -24.35 7.07
C GLY A 212 0.93 -23.07 7.89
N THR A 213 1.33 -21.95 7.31
CA THR A 213 1.26 -20.65 8.01
C THR A 213 -0.19 -20.18 8.05
N ARG A 214 -0.54 -19.42 9.08
CA ARG A 214 -1.80 -18.69 9.10
C ARG A 214 -1.71 -17.51 8.13
N MET A 215 -2.70 -17.38 7.23
CA MET A 215 -2.73 -16.37 6.19
C MET A 215 -3.64 -15.21 6.58
N LEU A 216 -3.11 -13.98 6.55
CA LEU A 216 -3.90 -12.76 6.66
C LEU A 216 -3.81 -11.96 5.36
N ALA A 217 -4.95 -11.61 4.80
CA ALA A 217 -5.05 -10.68 3.69
C ALA A 217 -5.23 -9.24 4.19
N LEU A 218 -4.32 -8.34 3.82
CA LEU A 218 -4.51 -6.90 3.97
C LEU A 218 -4.87 -6.34 2.58
N THR A 219 -6.16 -6.06 2.37
CA THR A 219 -6.69 -5.72 1.03
C THR A 219 -7.80 -4.68 1.10
N ASN A 220 -8.08 -4.01 -0.03
CA ASN A 220 -9.14 -3.01 -0.08
C ASN A 220 -10.44 -3.55 -0.70
N VAL A 221 -10.35 -4.53 -1.59
CA VAL A 221 -11.51 -5.03 -2.33
C VAL A 221 -12.16 -6.18 -1.60
N VAL A 222 -13.41 -5.95 -1.16
CA VAL A 222 -14.24 -6.98 -0.54
C VAL A 222 -14.55 -8.09 -1.55
N GLY A 223 -14.41 -9.35 -1.12
CA GLY A 223 -14.66 -10.51 -1.97
C GLY A 223 -13.58 -10.76 -3.04
N SER A 224 -12.43 -10.08 -2.97
CA SER A 224 -11.29 -10.37 -3.85
C SER A 224 -10.78 -11.80 -3.69
N THR A 225 -10.04 -12.30 -4.68
CA THR A 225 -9.47 -13.66 -4.62
C THR A 225 -8.62 -13.85 -3.38
N LEU A 226 -7.78 -12.87 -3.01
CA LEU A 226 -6.94 -12.93 -1.82
C LEU A 226 -7.78 -12.99 -0.54
N SER A 227 -8.84 -12.17 -0.43
CA SER A 227 -9.70 -12.15 0.76
C SER A 227 -10.51 -13.43 0.96
N ARG A 228 -10.87 -14.14 -0.12
CA ARG A 228 -11.56 -15.43 -0.02
C ARG A 228 -10.64 -16.60 0.30
N TYR A 229 -9.34 -16.42 0.02
CA TYR A 229 -8.35 -17.47 0.21
C TYR A 229 -7.72 -17.44 1.61
N ALA A 230 -7.63 -16.27 2.22
CA ALA A 230 -6.97 -16.08 3.50
C ALA A 230 -7.81 -16.57 4.70
N ASP A 231 -7.15 -17.01 5.78
CA ASP A 231 -7.80 -17.37 7.04
C ASP A 231 -8.38 -16.14 7.76
N ASP A 232 -7.69 -14.99 7.63
CA ASP A 232 -8.09 -13.71 8.23
C ASP A 232 -8.04 -12.61 7.17
N VAL A 233 -8.90 -11.62 7.29
CA VAL A 233 -8.94 -10.49 6.36
C VAL A 233 -9.01 -9.18 7.14
N LEU A 234 -8.14 -8.23 6.77
CA LEU A 234 -8.22 -6.85 7.20
C LEU A 234 -8.46 -5.96 5.97
N TYR A 235 -9.69 -5.47 5.83
CA TYR A 235 -10.03 -4.54 4.77
C TYR A 235 -9.58 -3.13 5.12
N THR A 236 -8.89 -2.46 4.18
CA THR A 236 -8.38 -1.09 4.37
C THR A 236 -9.45 -0.02 4.33
N ARG A 237 -10.60 -0.30 3.71
CA ARG A 237 -11.73 0.64 3.54
C ARG A 237 -11.32 1.97 2.87
N ALA A 238 -10.35 1.92 1.95
CA ALA A 238 -9.85 3.12 1.26
C ALA A 238 -10.78 3.63 0.14
N GLY A 239 -11.89 2.93 -0.10
CA GLY A 239 -12.75 3.20 -1.26
C GLY A 239 -12.06 2.86 -2.60
N PRO A 240 -12.68 3.19 -3.74
CA PRO A 240 -12.08 2.93 -5.05
C PRO A 240 -10.85 3.79 -5.28
N GLU A 241 -9.74 3.19 -5.73
CA GLU A 241 -8.53 3.86 -6.19
C GLU A 241 -8.40 3.59 -7.68
N ILE A 242 -8.53 4.64 -8.49
CA ILE A 242 -8.62 4.57 -9.97
C ILE A 242 -7.28 4.90 -10.62
N SER A 243 -6.50 5.76 -9.98
CA SER A 243 -5.16 6.09 -10.44
C SER A 243 -4.28 4.84 -10.49
N VAL A 244 -3.49 4.71 -11.55
CA VAL A 244 -2.52 3.60 -11.68
C VAL A 244 -1.48 3.65 -10.57
N ALA A 245 -1.00 4.85 -10.24
CA ALA A 245 -0.07 5.07 -9.13
C ALA A 245 -0.84 5.17 -7.81
N SER A 246 -0.71 4.18 -6.95
CA SER A 246 -1.37 4.12 -5.64
C SER A 246 -0.89 5.22 -4.69
N THR A 247 -1.80 5.84 -3.96
CA THR A 247 -1.54 6.89 -2.97
C THR A 247 -2.30 6.67 -1.67
N LYS A 248 -3.62 6.86 -1.68
CA LYS A 248 -4.46 6.70 -0.49
C LYS A 248 -4.49 5.26 0.04
N ALA A 249 -4.44 4.27 -0.86
CA ALA A 249 -4.40 2.87 -0.46
C ALA A 249 -3.09 2.51 0.24
N TYR A 250 -1.95 3.09 -0.16
CA TYR A 250 -0.68 2.94 0.57
C TYR A 250 -0.82 3.35 2.03
N LEU A 251 -1.38 4.55 2.27
CA LEU A 251 -1.60 5.05 3.62
C LEU A 251 -2.55 4.14 4.42
N ALA A 252 -3.63 3.68 3.80
CA ALA A 252 -4.56 2.76 4.43
C ALA A 252 -3.92 1.41 4.81
N MET A 253 -2.98 0.89 3.99
CA MET A 253 -2.20 -0.29 4.31
C MET A 253 -1.34 -0.06 5.56
N LEU A 254 -0.63 1.07 5.65
CA LEU A 254 0.17 1.41 6.83
C LEU A 254 -0.67 1.45 8.11
N ILE A 255 -1.86 2.05 8.05
CA ILE A 255 -2.79 2.09 9.19
C ILE A 255 -3.26 0.68 9.55
N GLY A 256 -3.59 -0.14 8.55
CA GLY A 256 -3.92 -1.55 8.74
C GLY A 256 -2.82 -2.33 9.47
N GLU A 257 -1.57 -2.12 9.10
CA GLU A 257 -0.40 -2.73 9.76
C GLU A 257 -0.25 -2.26 11.20
N TYR A 258 -0.48 -0.97 11.50
CA TYR A 258 -0.50 -0.48 12.88
C TYR A 258 -1.60 -1.12 13.71
N LEU A 259 -2.82 -1.18 13.20
CA LEU A 259 -3.96 -1.80 13.88
C LEU A 259 -3.68 -3.27 14.19
N LEU A 260 -3.15 -4.01 13.22
CA LEU A 260 -2.78 -5.42 13.39
C LEU A 260 -1.66 -5.58 14.42
N ALA A 261 -0.62 -4.74 14.35
CA ALA A 261 0.48 -4.78 15.31
C ALA A 261 0.00 -4.47 16.75
N LEU A 262 -0.88 -3.48 16.92
CA LEU A 262 -1.46 -3.15 18.21
C LEU A 262 -2.31 -4.31 18.75
N ARG A 263 -3.18 -4.91 17.94
CA ARG A 263 -4.01 -6.05 18.32
C ARG A 263 -3.17 -7.25 18.77
N LEU A 264 -2.17 -7.61 17.98
CA LEU A 264 -1.26 -8.72 18.30
C LEU A 264 -0.36 -8.39 19.50
N GLY A 265 0.15 -7.16 19.58
CA GLY A 265 1.05 -6.73 20.64
C GLY A 265 0.38 -6.72 22.03
N LEU A 266 -0.88 -6.26 22.10
CA LEU A 266 -1.68 -6.33 23.32
C LEU A 266 -1.94 -7.78 23.74
N ALA A 267 -2.31 -8.66 22.80
CA ALA A 267 -2.57 -10.07 23.10
C ALA A 267 -1.30 -10.82 23.55
N ARG A 268 -0.14 -10.47 23.00
CA ARG A 268 1.16 -11.02 23.42
C ARG A 268 1.66 -10.45 24.75
N GLY A 269 1.19 -9.27 25.14
CA GLY A 269 1.75 -8.52 26.25
C GLY A 269 3.11 -7.89 25.94
N SER A 270 3.49 -7.75 24.67
CA SER A 270 4.71 -7.08 24.24
C SER A 270 4.62 -5.56 24.31
N ILE A 271 3.41 -5.02 24.31
CA ILE A 271 3.07 -3.63 24.67
C ILE A 271 1.95 -3.63 25.72
N ASP A 272 1.93 -2.64 26.57
CA ASP A 272 0.83 -2.42 27.51
C ASP A 272 -0.27 -1.52 26.92
N ARG A 273 -1.40 -1.44 27.62
CA ARG A 273 -2.54 -0.59 27.20
C ARG A 273 -2.19 0.89 27.13
N GLN A 274 -1.29 1.37 27.98
CA GLN A 274 -0.86 2.77 27.95
C GLN A 274 -0.14 3.07 26.63
N ARG A 275 0.84 2.25 26.26
CA ARG A 275 1.60 2.43 25.02
C ARG A 275 0.72 2.25 23.78
N ALA A 276 -0.17 1.25 23.79
CA ALA A 276 -1.14 1.08 22.70
C ALA A 276 -2.05 2.31 22.56
N GLY A 277 -2.55 2.87 23.65
CA GLY A 277 -3.36 4.08 23.66
C GLY A 277 -2.60 5.33 23.19
N GLU A 278 -1.29 5.44 23.45
CA GLU A 278 -0.46 6.53 22.91
C GLU A 278 -0.37 6.45 21.37
N ILE A 279 -0.11 5.26 20.84
CA ILE A 279 -0.05 5.03 19.38
C ILE A 279 -1.43 5.27 18.75
N ALA A 280 -2.49 4.74 19.34
CA ALA A 280 -3.86 4.93 18.85
C ALA A 280 -4.26 6.41 18.78
N ARG A 281 -3.92 7.21 19.80
CA ARG A 281 -4.13 8.67 19.75
C ARG A 281 -3.32 9.33 18.66
N GLY A 282 -2.07 8.88 18.44
CA GLY A 282 -1.26 9.34 17.30
C GLY A 282 -1.97 9.11 15.98
N LEU A 283 -2.48 7.90 15.76
CA LEU A 283 -3.24 7.54 14.56
C LEU A 283 -4.51 8.40 14.40
N ALA A 284 -5.23 8.66 15.49
CA ALA A 284 -6.43 9.51 15.46
C ALA A 284 -6.14 10.98 15.12
N HIS A 285 -4.92 11.47 15.32
CA HIS A 285 -4.51 12.81 14.94
C HIS A 285 -3.98 12.93 13.50
N LEU A 286 -3.67 11.81 12.83
CA LEU A 286 -3.13 11.82 11.48
C LEU A 286 -4.01 12.56 10.45
N PRO A 287 -5.34 12.43 10.44
CA PRO A 287 -6.18 13.12 9.46
C PRO A 287 -5.90 14.63 9.41
N ALA A 288 -5.91 15.27 10.58
CA ALA A 288 -5.64 16.72 10.67
C ALA A 288 -4.20 17.09 10.26
N GLN A 289 -3.23 16.22 10.53
CA GLN A 289 -1.84 16.44 10.13
C GLN A 289 -1.66 16.31 8.62
N VAL A 290 -2.31 15.33 7.99
CA VAL A 290 -2.28 15.16 6.53
C VAL A 290 -3.00 16.33 5.85
N GLU A 291 -4.16 16.74 6.35
CA GLU A 291 -4.90 17.91 5.84
C GLU A 291 -4.02 19.18 5.89
N ALA A 292 -3.40 19.48 7.02
CA ALA A 292 -2.49 20.62 7.15
C ALA A 292 -1.27 20.54 6.22
N THR A 293 -0.82 19.34 5.87
CA THR A 293 0.25 19.14 4.89
C THR A 293 -0.23 19.44 3.48
N LEU A 294 -1.44 18.97 3.13
CA LEU A 294 -2.05 19.21 1.82
C LEU A 294 -2.44 20.68 1.60
N GLU A 295 -2.78 21.42 2.65
CA GLU A 295 -3.02 22.88 2.57
C GLU A 295 -1.77 23.68 2.21
N ASN A 296 -0.56 23.11 2.34
CA ASN A 296 0.71 23.77 2.09
C ASN A 296 1.47 23.13 0.92
N GLU A 297 0.84 23.08 -0.25
CA GLU A 297 1.39 22.42 -1.45
C GLU A 297 2.47 23.24 -2.19
N GLU A 298 2.44 24.57 -2.10
CA GLU A 298 3.33 25.44 -2.90
C GLU A 298 4.82 25.07 -2.78
N PRO A 299 5.35 24.76 -1.59
CA PRO A 299 6.72 24.27 -1.48
C PRO A 299 6.97 22.98 -2.25
N ILE A 300 6.00 22.06 -2.31
CA ILE A 300 6.13 20.79 -3.05
C ILE A 300 6.17 21.08 -4.55
N VAL A 301 5.27 21.94 -5.01
CA VAL A 301 5.19 22.37 -6.42
C VAL A 301 6.49 23.03 -6.84
N GLU A 302 7.08 23.89 -5.98
CA GLU A 302 8.37 24.53 -6.25
C GLU A 302 9.50 23.51 -6.38
N ALA A 303 9.54 22.49 -5.50
CA ALA A 303 10.51 21.40 -5.62
C ALA A 303 10.34 20.62 -6.91
N ALA A 304 9.12 20.25 -7.24
CA ALA A 304 8.83 19.52 -8.47
C ALA A 304 9.31 20.29 -9.70
N ARG A 305 9.04 21.61 -9.76
CA ARG A 305 9.55 22.47 -10.82
C ARG A 305 11.08 22.52 -10.92
N SER A 306 11.77 22.37 -9.79
CA SER A 306 13.24 22.43 -9.77
C SER A 306 13.91 21.16 -10.30
N ILE A 307 13.17 20.06 -10.44
CA ILE A 307 13.70 18.75 -10.86
C ILE A 307 13.10 18.25 -12.18
N VAL A 308 12.21 18.99 -12.82
CA VAL A 308 11.49 18.56 -14.02
C VAL A 308 12.41 18.23 -15.20
N ASP A 309 13.55 18.88 -15.29
CA ASP A 309 14.54 18.69 -16.36
C ASP A 309 15.73 17.79 -15.94
N ALA A 310 15.64 17.12 -14.78
CA ALA A 310 16.70 16.26 -14.30
C ALA A 310 16.67 14.89 -15.03
N ASP A 311 17.83 14.38 -15.40
CA ASP A 311 17.96 13.04 -15.98
C ASP A 311 17.85 11.94 -14.91
N ASP A 312 18.45 12.15 -13.73
CA ASP A 312 18.52 11.23 -12.62
C ASP A 312 18.12 11.93 -11.31
N ILE A 313 17.33 11.25 -10.49
CA ILE A 313 16.91 11.73 -9.19
C ILE A 313 17.13 10.64 -8.14
N TYR A 314 17.82 10.96 -7.05
CA TYR A 314 18.06 10.00 -5.97
C TYR A 314 17.19 10.29 -4.76
N PHE A 315 16.75 9.21 -4.09
CA PHE A 315 16.00 9.27 -2.85
C PHE A 315 16.80 8.58 -1.76
N ILE A 316 16.99 9.23 -0.61
CA ILE A 316 17.74 8.64 0.50
C ILE A 316 16.99 8.79 1.82
N GLY A 317 17.14 7.80 2.69
CA GLY A 317 16.57 7.76 4.03
C GLY A 317 17.23 6.67 4.88
N ARG A 318 16.83 6.55 6.15
CA ARG A 318 17.27 5.48 7.06
C ARG A 318 16.09 4.86 7.81
N GLY A 319 16.09 3.54 8.00
CA GLY A 319 14.99 2.84 8.66
C GLY A 319 13.65 3.09 7.95
N LEU A 320 12.64 3.56 8.67
CA LEU A 320 11.34 3.92 8.10
C LEU A 320 11.43 4.95 6.96
N ASP A 321 12.31 5.94 7.10
CA ASP A 321 12.50 6.98 6.09
C ASP A 321 13.02 6.41 4.77
N TYR A 322 13.80 5.30 4.81
CA TYR A 322 14.22 4.62 3.58
C TYR A 322 13.04 3.92 2.89
N ALA A 323 12.18 3.24 3.64
CA ALA A 323 10.99 2.60 3.05
C ALA A 323 10.07 3.65 2.36
N VAL A 324 9.90 4.82 3.00
CA VAL A 324 9.15 5.95 2.42
C VAL A 324 9.87 6.53 1.19
N ALA A 325 11.20 6.64 1.24
CA ALA A 325 12.01 7.09 0.10
C ALA A 325 11.86 6.15 -1.11
N MET A 326 11.79 4.83 -0.90
CA MET A 326 11.51 3.86 -1.97
C MET A 326 10.15 4.11 -2.61
N GLU A 327 9.11 4.36 -1.81
CA GLU A 327 7.78 4.68 -2.32
C GLU A 327 7.76 5.99 -3.10
N GLY A 328 8.40 7.03 -2.59
CA GLY A 328 8.55 8.32 -3.31
C GLY A 328 9.24 8.17 -4.66
N SER A 329 10.33 7.40 -4.71
CA SER A 329 11.03 7.07 -5.96
C SER A 329 10.14 6.28 -6.93
N LEU A 330 9.36 5.31 -6.43
CA LEU A 330 8.42 4.56 -7.26
C LEU A 330 7.35 5.48 -7.86
N LYS A 331 6.73 6.33 -7.05
CA LYS A 331 5.72 7.29 -7.53
C LYS A 331 6.28 8.24 -8.58
N LEU A 332 7.47 8.76 -8.36
CA LEU A 332 8.11 9.63 -9.35
C LEU A 332 8.29 8.90 -10.70
N LYS A 333 8.83 7.69 -10.69
CA LYS A 333 9.01 6.87 -11.92
C LYS A 333 7.70 6.62 -12.66
N GLU A 334 6.65 6.26 -11.93
CA GLU A 334 5.35 5.88 -12.52
C GLU A 334 4.66 7.03 -13.24
N ILE A 335 4.76 8.25 -12.72
CA ILE A 335 3.99 9.38 -13.22
C ILE A 335 4.79 10.33 -14.11
N SER A 336 6.09 10.49 -13.88
CA SER A 336 6.93 11.42 -14.63
C SER A 336 7.79 10.74 -15.71
N TYR A 337 7.99 9.43 -15.59
CA TYR A 337 8.93 8.64 -16.39
C TYR A 337 10.41 9.05 -16.22
N LEU A 338 10.69 9.92 -15.24
CA LEU A 338 12.06 10.28 -14.86
C LEU A 338 12.73 9.09 -14.16
N HIS A 339 14.00 8.87 -14.47
CA HIS A 339 14.76 7.87 -13.73
C HIS A 339 14.97 8.30 -12.28
N SER A 340 14.60 7.42 -11.36
CA SER A 340 14.88 7.65 -9.95
C SER A 340 15.26 6.37 -9.22
N GLU A 341 16.17 6.49 -8.26
CA GLU A 341 16.64 5.38 -7.44
C GLU A 341 16.58 5.76 -5.96
N ALA A 342 16.09 4.83 -5.15
CA ALA A 342 16.10 5.00 -3.69
C ALA A 342 17.10 4.06 -3.04
N MET A 343 17.85 4.56 -2.04
CA MET A 343 18.82 3.77 -1.31
C MET A 343 18.91 4.16 0.16
N PRO A 344 19.35 3.26 1.03
CA PRO A 344 19.68 3.64 2.40
C PRO A 344 20.76 4.72 2.38
N ALA A 345 20.56 5.81 3.14
CA ALA A 345 21.54 6.91 3.18
C ALA A 345 22.94 6.45 3.61
N GLY A 346 23.05 5.33 4.34
CA GLY A 346 24.33 4.71 4.70
C GLY A 346 25.07 4.07 3.53
N GLU A 347 24.34 3.58 2.52
CA GLU A 347 24.90 2.92 1.34
C GLU A 347 25.38 3.93 0.28
N LEU A 348 25.01 5.20 0.38
CA LEU A 348 25.34 6.24 -0.60
C LEU A 348 26.85 6.22 -0.95
N LYS A 349 27.71 6.18 0.06
CA LYS A 349 29.19 6.18 -0.10
C LYS A 349 29.78 4.87 -0.61
N HIS A 350 29.00 3.78 -0.69
CA HIS A 350 29.46 2.48 -1.16
C HIS A 350 29.23 2.26 -2.65
N GLY A 351 28.95 3.33 -3.41
CA GLY A 351 28.79 3.27 -4.88
C GLY A 351 28.12 4.51 -5.42
N THR A 352 26.88 4.73 -5.11
CA THR A 352 26.00 5.73 -5.72
C THR A 352 26.50 7.18 -5.58
N LEU A 353 27.28 7.49 -4.53
CA LEU A 353 27.88 8.80 -4.38
C LEU A 353 28.73 9.20 -5.59
N ALA A 354 29.26 8.22 -6.35
CA ALA A 354 30.01 8.50 -7.58
C ALA A 354 29.14 9.13 -8.69
N LEU A 355 27.83 8.88 -8.67
CA LEU A 355 26.86 9.42 -9.63
C LEU A 355 26.36 10.81 -9.25
N ILE A 356 26.59 11.24 -8.01
CA ILE A 356 26.23 12.58 -7.57
C ILE A 356 27.27 13.58 -8.08
N THR A 357 26.83 14.44 -8.98
CA THR A 357 27.61 15.54 -9.55
C THR A 357 26.88 16.86 -9.34
N GLU A 358 27.45 17.95 -9.82
CA GLU A 358 26.87 19.30 -9.69
C GLU A 358 25.42 19.33 -10.19
N GLY A 359 24.49 19.77 -9.34
CA GLY A 359 23.08 19.95 -9.65
C GLY A 359 22.22 18.68 -9.62
N VAL A 360 22.79 17.48 -9.45
CA VAL A 360 21.99 16.24 -9.38
C VAL A 360 21.05 16.29 -8.16
N PRO A 361 19.72 16.12 -8.35
CA PRO A 361 18.75 16.17 -7.26
C PRO A 361 18.83 14.93 -6.35
N VAL A 362 18.87 15.19 -5.05
CA VAL A 362 18.76 14.16 -4.01
C VAL A 362 17.65 14.53 -3.05
N VAL A 363 16.56 13.73 -3.07
CA VAL A 363 15.46 13.84 -2.13
C VAL A 363 15.82 13.09 -0.86
N VAL A 364 15.81 13.78 0.25
CA VAL A 364 16.20 13.24 1.56
C VAL A 364 14.98 13.17 2.46
N VAL A 365 14.62 11.97 2.89
CA VAL A 365 13.60 11.77 3.93
C VAL A 365 14.31 11.66 5.27
N VAL A 366 13.98 12.56 6.20
CA VAL A 366 14.61 12.61 7.53
C VAL A 366 13.60 13.05 8.58
N THR A 367 12.77 12.10 9.00
CA THR A 367 11.68 12.32 9.94
C THR A 367 11.96 11.73 11.32
N GLN A 368 12.95 10.83 11.44
CA GLN A 368 13.23 10.11 12.67
C GLN A 368 14.40 10.71 13.45
N ARG A 369 14.12 11.06 14.72
CA ARG A 369 15.14 11.62 15.62
C ARG A 369 16.36 10.72 15.79
N ALA A 370 16.14 9.41 15.88
CA ALA A 370 17.21 8.43 16.10
C ALA A 370 18.22 8.33 14.96
N THR A 371 17.81 8.65 13.73
CA THR A 371 18.65 8.57 12.53
C THR A 371 19.07 9.94 12.00
N TYR A 372 18.62 11.03 12.64
CA TYR A 372 18.79 12.38 12.17
C TYR A 372 20.26 12.72 11.88
N ASP A 373 21.16 12.68 12.89
CA ASP A 373 22.55 13.08 12.76
C ASP A 373 23.29 12.27 11.67
N THR A 374 23.00 10.96 11.59
CA THR A 374 23.60 10.08 10.59
C THR A 374 23.08 10.34 9.18
N THR A 375 21.81 10.75 9.04
CA THR A 375 21.25 11.17 7.74
C THR A 375 21.81 12.53 7.31
N ILE A 376 21.97 13.48 8.24
CA ILE A 376 22.63 14.77 7.98
C ILE A 376 24.08 14.58 7.50
N SER A 377 24.80 13.60 8.05
CA SER A 377 26.15 13.28 7.55
C SER A 377 26.12 12.90 6.04
N ALA A 378 25.16 12.07 5.62
CA ALA A 378 24.99 11.74 4.20
C ALA A 378 24.62 12.98 3.34
N VAL A 379 23.79 13.88 3.88
CA VAL A 379 23.49 15.17 3.21
C VAL A 379 24.74 15.99 2.97
N GLN A 380 25.68 16.06 3.93
CA GLN A 380 26.95 16.76 3.75
C GLN A 380 27.83 16.11 2.67
N GLU A 381 27.82 14.78 2.56
CA GLU A 381 28.52 14.04 1.50
C GLU A 381 27.98 14.41 0.10
N VAL A 382 26.63 14.50 -0.05
CA VAL A 382 25.98 14.94 -1.28
C VAL A 382 26.35 16.40 -1.61
N LYS A 383 26.27 17.30 -0.63
CA LYS A 383 26.61 18.71 -0.81
C LYS A 383 28.06 18.92 -1.22
N ALA A 384 28.99 18.15 -0.65
CA ALA A 384 30.41 18.22 -0.99
C ALA A 384 30.68 17.86 -2.46
N ARG A 385 29.75 17.19 -3.14
CA ARG A 385 29.84 16.86 -4.57
C ARG A 385 28.99 17.79 -5.45
N GLY A 386 28.39 18.83 -4.89
CA GLY A 386 27.57 19.78 -5.62
C GLY A 386 26.12 19.30 -5.88
N GLY A 387 25.68 18.18 -5.28
CA GLY A 387 24.32 17.70 -5.44
C GLY A 387 23.28 18.66 -4.85
N MET A 388 22.12 18.77 -5.50
CA MET A 388 20.99 19.57 -5.05
C MET A 388 20.17 18.79 -4.01
N ILE A 389 19.93 19.38 -2.84
CA ILE A 389 19.17 18.73 -1.75
C ILE A 389 17.73 19.22 -1.74
N ILE A 390 16.78 18.25 -1.74
CA ILE A 390 15.38 18.45 -1.43
C ILE A 390 15.07 17.63 -0.18
N ALA A 391 14.69 18.27 0.93
CA ALA A 391 14.52 17.57 2.21
C ALA A 391 13.07 17.52 2.66
N ALA A 392 12.57 16.31 2.94
CA ALA A 392 11.34 16.07 3.68
C ALA A 392 11.68 15.89 5.16
N VAL A 393 11.25 16.83 6.00
CA VAL A 393 11.58 16.87 7.44
C VAL A 393 10.34 17.06 8.29
N VAL A 394 10.37 16.56 9.53
CA VAL A 394 9.36 16.90 10.54
C VAL A 394 9.77 18.19 11.22
N THR A 395 8.90 19.21 11.16
CA THR A 395 9.03 20.40 12.00
C THR A 395 8.73 20.03 13.45
N MET A 396 9.76 20.05 14.30
CA MET A 396 9.56 19.89 15.73
C MET A 396 9.16 21.23 16.34
N GLU A 397 7.96 21.33 16.91
CA GLU A 397 7.60 22.42 17.82
C GLU A 397 8.39 22.27 19.13
N VAL A 398 9.62 22.63 19.15
CA VAL A 398 10.35 23.03 20.36
C VAL A 398 11.50 23.92 19.95
N GLY A 399 11.31 25.23 19.95
CA GLY A 399 12.30 26.27 20.18
C GLY A 399 13.68 26.20 19.51
N ARG A 400 13.90 25.31 18.57
CA ARG A 400 15.11 25.21 17.74
C ARG A 400 14.66 25.08 16.29
N SER A 401 14.92 26.13 15.52
CA SER A 401 14.87 26.08 14.07
C SER A 401 15.59 24.84 13.55
N ALA A 402 15.11 24.27 12.43
CA ALA A 402 15.86 23.24 11.72
C ALA A 402 17.33 23.68 11.59
N PRO A 403 18.29 22.76 11.80
CA PRO A 403 19.68 23.16 11.88
C PRO A 403 20.16 23.86 10.60
N ASP A 404 21.09 24.80 10.75
CA ASP A 404 21.73 25.54 9.66
C ASP A 404 22.28 24.67 8.51
N ALA A 405 22.38 23.36 8.71
CA ALA A 405 22.74 22.39 7.68
C ALA A 405 21.77 22.38 6.48
N PHE A 406 20.49 22.75 6.70
CA PHE A 406 19.49 22.89 5.65
C PHE A 406 19.30 24.33 5.16
N TYR A 407 19.89 25.33 5.82
CA TYR A 407 19.73 26.74 5.52
C TYR A 407 21.04 27.41 5.10
N SER A 408 21.38 27.42 3.83
CA SER A 408 22.27 28.43 3.26
C SER A 408 21.46 29.35 2.36
N ARG A 409 21.68 30.65 2.49
CA ARG A 409 20.82 31.73 1.95
C ARG A 409 20.68 31.81 0.42
N ARG A 410 21.23 30.86 -0.37
CA ARG A 410 21.18 30.90 -1.83
C ARG A 410 20.75 29.58 -2.51
N GLU A 411 20.71 28.41 -1.81
CA GLU A 411 20.56 27.10 -2.46
C GLU A 411 19.54 26.19 -1.84
N GLN A 412 18.68 26.71 -0.94
CA GLN A 412 17.75 25.84 -0.20
C GLN A 412 16.33 26.09 -0.61
N ARG A 413 15.83 25.12 -1.28
CA ARG A 413 14.41 25.01 -1.58
C ARG A 413 13.89 23.74 -0.97
N LEU A 414 13.00 23.94 -0.02
CA LEU A 414 11.94 23.04 0.38
C LEU A 414 12.08 22.22 1.64
N LEU A 415 11.32 22.66 2.59
CA LEU A 415 10.87 21.87 3.73
C LEU A 415 9.49 21.30 3.40
N LEU A 416 9.41 20.00 3.10
CA LEU A 416 8.18 19.26 3.18
C LEU A 416 7.99 18.80 4.63
N ALA A 417 7.16 19.52 5.38
CA ALA A 417 6.71 19.05 6.68
C ALA A 417 5.72 17.92 6.46
N ASN A 418 6.18 16.68 6.54
CA ASN A 418 5.28 15.55 6.62
C ASN A 418 5.18 15.11 8.07
N ALA A 419 3.99 15.27 8.63
CA ALA A 419 3.63 14.77 9.95
C ALA A 419 3.43 13.25 9.96
N TRP A 420 4.28 12.50 9.28
CA TRP A 420 4.25 11.06 9.24
C TRP A 420 5.09 10.51 10.39
N PHE A 421 4.40 10.01 11.42
CA PHE A 421 4.95 9.23 12.53
C PHE A 421 5.85 9.93 13.54
N ARG A 422 5.25 10.55 14.56
CA ARG A 422 5.87 10.58 15.88
C ARG A 422 5.66 9.19 16.52
N CYS A 423 6.68 8.36 16.46
CA CYS A 423 6.90 7.28 17.41
C CYS A 423 8.13 7.67 18.24
N ASP A 424 7.90 8.32 19.37
CA ASP A 424 8.86 8.37 20.48
C ASP A 424 8.89 7.03 21.25
#